data_2c9986185f70cda7ce1d8aa8f15bc3ef
#
_entry.id   2c9986185f70cda7ce1d8aa8f15bc3ef
#
_cell.length_a   1.000
_cell.length_b   1.000
_cell.length_c   1.000
_cell.angle_alpha   90.00
_cell.angle_beta   90.00
_cell.angle_gamma   90.00
#
_symmetry.space_group_name_H-M   'P 1'
#
loop_
_entity.id
_entity.type
_entity.pdbx_description
1 polymer ?
#
loop_
_entity_poly.entity_id
_entity_poly.type
_entity_poly.pdbx_seq_one_letter_code
_entity_poly.pdbx_strand_id
1 'polypeptide(L)'
;MLVVTMRLTTLSLMAACAFVLQNTSAWGMGPYRLFKEIPIGGEGGWDYVTIDSTAHRLFLSHSTKVVVLDLEKNAVVGEIDDTPGVHGFFAIPELGRGFSTNGKESKASVVDLKTLQTTGKVDTGENPDALVYDPGRSEVYVFNHSGNSATVIDAKTAKVVSTIPLGGSPEFAAVDRAAGRVYCNIEDKSEVVAIDTTKHKVVARWPVAPGEEPSGLAFDPAHHRLFAGCQNKMMVMLDSGSGKVVATAPIGSGVDGCAFDDATQLAFASCGDGTTTIAKEETPEKLAVAQTLLTERSARTIALDPSTHRIYLPAAKFEPTAPAPPGTSQQRPKIVPGSLKLLVYGPGEAANR
;
A
#
# COMPACT_ATOMS: atom_id res chain seq x y z
N MET A 1 29.91 2.07 86.92
CA MET A 1 29.70 3.28 86.11
C MET A 1 29.81 2.87 84.66
N LEU A 2 28.68 2.56 84.00
CA LEU A 2 28.64 1.99 82.65
C LEU A 2 28.17 3.09 81.71
N VAL A 3 29.04 3.49 80.74
CA VAL A 3 28.71 4.48 79.71
C VAL A 3 28.19 3.74 78.49
N VAL A 4 26.93 3.97 78.12
CA VAL A 4 26.28 3.43 76.93
C VAL A 4 26.41 4.46 75.83
N THR A 5 27.16 4.14 74.77
CA THR A 5 27.30 4.94 73.59
C THR A 5 26.26 4.50 72.55
N MET A 6 25.32 5.39 72.26
CA MET A 6 24.27 5.23 71.25
C MET A 6 24.87 5.62 69.87
N ARG A 7 24.95 4.64 68.93
CA ARG A 7 25.28 4.94 67.51
C ARG A 7 24.01 5.27 66.73
N LEU A 8 23.91 6.48 66.19
CA LEU A 8 22.92 6.85 65.19
C LEU A 8 23.33 6.27 63.83
N THR A 9 22.49 5.43 63.31
CA THR A 9 22.58 4.98 61.89
C THR A 9 21.72 5.89 61.03
N THR A 10 22.39 6.68 60.18
CA THR A 10 21.71 7.50 59.15
C THR A 10 21.35 6.59 57.99
N LEU A 11 20.05 6.47 57.73
CA LEU A 11 19.48 5.78 56.56
C LEU A 11 19.48 6.77 55.40
N SER A 12 20.39 6.56 54.42
CA SER A 12 20.38 7.33 53.15
C SER A 12 19.34 6.74 52.22
N LEU A 13 18.29 7.48 51.98
CA LEU A 13 17.26 7.17 50.97
C LEU A 13 17.80 7.59 49.59
N MET A 14 18.28 6.62 48.79
CA MET A 14 18.58 6.85 47.39
C MET A 14 17.26 6.89 46.60
N ALA A 15 16.84 8.07 46.19
CA ALA A 15 15.78 8.23 45.18
C ALA A 15 16.30 7.82 43.82
N ALA A 16 15.89 6.67 43.33
CA ALA A 16 16.13 6.25 41.96
C ALA A 16 15.21 7.08 41.05
N CYS A 17 15.73 8.15 40.45
CA CYS A 17 15.11 8.80 39.32
C CYS A 17 15.15 7.84 38.12
N ALA A 18 14.04 7.20 37.83
CA ALA A 18 13.84 6.50 36.55
C ALA A 18 13.78 7.56 35.44
N PHE A 19 14.90 7.77 34.74
CA PHE A 19 14.89 8.48 33.47
C PHE A 19 14.14 7.61 32.47
N VAL A 20 12.87 7.95 32.21
CA VAL A 20 12.19 7.49 31.02
C VAL A 20 12.88 8.17 29.84
N LEU A 21 13.82 7.46 29.19
CA LEU A 21 14.36 7.85 27.89
C LEU A 21 13.18 7.86 26.91
N GLN A 22 12.60 9.02 26.70
CA GLN A 22 11.77 9.25 25.54
C GLN A 22 12.69 9.13 24.33
N ASN A 23 12.56 8.02 23.59
CA ASN A 23 13.16 7.87 22.29
C ASN A 23 12.60 8.96 21.38
N THR A 24 13.27 10.09 21.33
CA THR A 24 13.02 11.12 20.32
C THR A 24 13.53 10.56 19.00
N SER A 25 12.60 10.30 18.09
CA SER A 25 12.85 9.80 16.76
C SER A 25 13.96 10.58 16.06
N ALA A 26 15.05 9.89 15.69
CA ALA A 26 16.21 10.42 15.00
C ALA A 26 15.95 10.83 13.53
N TRP A 27 14.68 11.10 13.17
CA TRP A 27 14.28 11.19 11.77
C TRP A 27 14.07 12.60 11.24
N GLY A 28 14.36 13.63 11.98
CA GLY A 28 14.12 15.00 11.51
C GLY A 28 12.65 15.36 11.21
N MET A 29 11.75 14.41 11.18
CA MET A 29 10.31 14.58 11.02
C MET A 29 9.57 14.10 12.26
N GLY A 30 8.51 14.80 12.65
CA GLY A 30 7.64 14.40 13.74
C GLY A 30 6.78 13.18 13.36
N PRO A 31 6.04 12.59 14.32
CA PRO A 31 5.16 11.46 14.05
C PRO A 31 4.07 11.84 13.03
N TYR A 32 3.62 10.85 12.27
CA TYR A 32 2.50 11.03 11.34
C TYR A 32 1.22 11.35 12.09
N ARG A 33 0.44 12.28 11.56
CA ARG A 33 -0.85 12.71 12.12
C ARG A 33 -1.84 13.03 11.00
N LEU A 34 -3.13 13.01 11.32
CA LEU A 34 -4.17 13.42 10.40
C LEU A 34 -4.04 14.93 10.08
N PHE A 35 -3.92 15.23 8.80
CA PHE A 35 -3.91 16.60 8.28
C PHE A 35 -5.30 17.03 7.85
N LYS A 36 -6.00 16.13 7.14
CA LYS A 36 -7.26 16.48 6.51
C LYS A 36 -8.09 15.24 6.18
N GLU A 37 -9.40 15.44 6.12
CA GLU A 37 -10.35 14.53 5.52
C GLU A 37 -10.99 15.23 4.30
N ILE A 38 -11.05 14.51 3.17
CA ILE A 38 -11.63 15.03 1.93
C ILE A 38 -12.84 14.17 1.62
N PRO A 39 -14.08 14.71 1.68
CA PRO A 39 -15.27 13.97 1.31
C PRO A 39 -15.23 13.58 -0.16
N ILE A 40 -15.52 12.32 -0.46
CA ILE A 40 -15.67 11.78 -1.82
C ILE A 40 -17.15 11.53 -2.12
N GLY A 41 -17.85 10.88 -1.20
CA GLY A 41 -19.25 10.52 -1.38
C GLY A 41 -19.44 9.33 -2.33
N GLY A 42 -20.63 9.25 -2.93
CA GLY A 42 -20.99 8.19 -3.88
C GLY A 42 -21.48 6.91 -3.22
N GLU A 43 -21.68 5.87 -4.04
CA GLU A 43 -22.17 4.55 -3.65
C GLU A 43 -21.23 3.46 -4.13
N GLY A 44 -21.19 2.35 -3.38
CA GLY A 44 -20.37 1.19 -3.70
C GLY A 44 -19.00 1.19 -3.03
N GLY A 45 -18.20 0.17 -3.36
CA GLY A 45 -16.87 -0.03 -2.77
C GLY A 45 -15.78 0.81 -3.45
N TRP A 46 -14.64 0.82 -2.82
CA TRP A 46 -13.41 1.38 -3.36
C TRP A 46 -12.31 0.33 -3.29
N ASP A 47 -11.22 0.61 -4.02
CA ASP A 47 -10.05 -0.23 -4.00
C ASP A 47 -8.77 0.61 -4.07
N TYR A 48 -7.84 0.31 -4.98
CA TYR A 48 -6.56 0.99 -5.03
C TYR A 48 -6.68 2.49 -5.26
N VAL A 49 -5.71 3.18 -4.72
CA VAL A 49 -5.51 4.61 -4.87
C VAL A 49 -4.08 4.86 -5.35
N THR A 50 -3.90 5.73 -6.33
CA THR A 50 -2.60 6.08 -6.91
C THR A 50 -2.44 7.59 -7.05
N ILE A 51 -1.20 8.05 -7.16
CA ILE A 51 -0.86 9.47 -7.25
C ILE A 51 0.02 9.72 -8.46
N ASP A 52 -0.33 10.74 -9.22
CA ASP A 52 0.56 11.45 -10.12
C ASP A 52 1.07 12.70 -9.40
N SER A 53 2.26 12.59 -8.81
CA SER A 53 2.86 13.70 -8.05
C SER A 53 3.25 14.88 -8.96
N THR A 54 3.47 14.65 -10.26
CA THR A 54 3.82 15.70 -11.21
C THR A 54 2.62 16.60 -11.53
N ALA A 55 1.45 15.99 -11.71
CA ALA A 55 0.21 16.72 -11.97
C ALA A 55 -0.56 17.06 -10.68
N HIS A 56 -0.06 16.68 -9.50
CA HIS A 56 -0.74 16.80 -8.21
C HIS A 56 -2.14 16.20 -8.22
N ARG A 57 -2.29 15.02 -8.87
CA ARG A 57 -3.56 14.31 -8.99
C ARG A 57 -3.54 12.98 -8.27
N LEU A 58 -4.64 12.67 -7.62
CA LEU A 58 -4.90 11.37 -7.05
C LEU A 58 -6.05 10.71 -7.79
N PHE A 59 -5.90 9.42 -8.04
CA PHE A 59 -6.89 8.57 -8.71
C PHE A 59 -7.35 7.49 -7.73
N LEU A 60 -8.65 7.47 -7.44
CA LEU A 60 -9.27 6.53 -6.51
C LEU A 60 -10.27 5.65 -7.26
N SER A 61 -10.03 4.35 -7.28
CA SER A 61 -10.96 3.37 -7.84
C SER A 61 -12.22 3.28 -6.98
N HIS A 62 -13.39 3.50 -7.59
CA HIS A 62 -14.66 3.56 -6.89
C HIS A 62 -15.78 2.89 -7.69
N SER A 63 -16.03 1.62 -7.42
CA SER A 63 -17.13 0.83 -7.98
C SER A 63 -17.08 0.68 -9.50
N THR A 64 -17.58 1.65 -10.26
CA THR A 64 -17.67 1.63 -11.73
C THR A 64 -16.97 2.81 -12.39
N LYS A 65 -16.23 3.59 -11.62
CA LYS A 65 -15.52 4.78 -12.05
C LYS A 65 -14.22 4.98 -11.26
N VAL A 66 -13.33 5.81 -11.79
CA VAL A 66 -12.18 6.32 -11.04
C VAL A 66 -12.44 7.78 -10.71
N VAL A 67 -12.42 8.12 -9.43
CA VAL A 67 -12.55 9.50 -8.95
C VAL A 67 -11.20 10.19 -9.03
N VAL A 68 -11.15 11.38 -9.63
CA VAL A 68 -9.93 12.16 -9.80
C VAL A 68 -9.95 13.36 -8.86
N LEU A 69 -8.94 13.45 -7.99
CA LEU A 69 -8.78 14.56 -7.06
C LEU A 69 -7.58 15.44 -7.47
N ASP A 70 -7.73 16.72 -7.24
CA ASP A 70 -6.64 17.70 -7.25
C ASP A 70 -6.12 17.85 -5.83
N LEU A 71 -4.85 17.50 -5.60
CA LEU A 71 -4.23 17.47 -4.26
C LEU A 71 -3.88 18.87 -3.74
N GLU A 72 -3.76 19.88 -4.61
CA GLU A 72 -3.56 21.27 -4.19
C GLU A 72 -4.88 21.86 -3.70
N LYS A 73 -5.96 21.65 -4.47
CA LYS A 73 -7.31 22.11 -4.12
C LYS A 73 -7.98 21.24 -3.06
N ASN A 74 -7.49 20.01 -2.88
CA ASN A 74 -8.09 18.99 -2.03
C ASN A 74 -9.58 18.77 -2.38
N ALA A 75 -9.87 18.59 -3.64
CA ALA A 75 -11.22 18.47 -4.15
C ALA A 75 -11.29 17.49 -5.32
N VAL A 76 -12.44 16.86 -5.49
CA VAL A 76 -12.76 16.08 -6.70
C VAL A 76 -12.86 17.05 -7.89
N VAL A 77 -12.13 16.74 -8.96
CA VAL A 77 -12.07 17.57 -10.18
C VAL A 77 -12.56 16.85 -11.43
N GLY A 78 -12.86 15.57 -11.32
CA GLY A 78 -13.40 14.79 -12.43
C GLY A 78 -13.58 13.32 -12.06
N GLU A 79 -14.13 12.58 -13.00
CA GLU A 79 -14.35 11.15 -12.91
C GLU A 79 -14.01 10.51 -14.26
N ILE A 80 -13.53 9.27 -14.20
CA ILE A 80 -13.31 8.41 -15.37
C ILE A 80 -14.37 7.32 -15.30
N ASP A 81 -15.33 7.41 -16.18
CA ASP A 81 -16.47 6.48 -16.26
C ASP A 81 -16.13 5.24 -17.10
N ASP A 82 -17.10 4.30 -17.14
CA ASP A 82 -17.03 3.05 -17.92
C ASP A 82 -15.86 2.15 -17.51
N THR A 83 -15.68 1.99 -16.19
CA THR A 83 -14.70 1.10 -15.56
C THR A 83 -15.40 0.12 -14.61
N PRO A 84 -16.22 -0.83 -15.10
CA PRO A 84 -17.06 -1.67 -14.27
C PRO A 84 -16.25 -2.63 -13.40
N GLY A 85 -16.40 -2.48 -12.07
CA GLY A 85 -15.62 -3.22 -11.08
C GLY A 85 -14.15 -2.84 -11.11
N VAL A 86 -13.86 -1.54 -11.21
CA VAL A 86 -12.49 -1.05 -11.23
C VAL A 86 -11.79 -1.36 -9.91
N HIS A 87 -10.60 -1.97 -10.01
CA HIS A 87 -9.69 -2.21 -8.90
C HIS A 87 -8.56 -1.19 -8.87
N GLY A 88 -7.82 -1.02 -9.95
CA GLY A 88 -6.68 -0.13 -10.04
C GLY A 88 -6.75 0.87 -11.17
N PHE A 89 -6.01 1.96 -11.03
CA PHE A 89 -5.73 2.93 -12.08
C PHE A 89 -4.29 3.41 -11.97
N PHE A 90 -3.59 3.55 -13.10
CA PHE A 90 -2.25 4.11 -13.17
C PHE A 90 -2.17 5.17 -14.26
N ALA A 91 -1.75 6.38 -13.89
CA ALA A 91 -1.48 7.47 -14.82
C ALA A 91 -0.06 7.38 -15.38
N ILE A 92 0.09 7.60 -16.68
CA ILE A 92 1.38 7.66 -17.40
C ILE A 92 1.47 9.05 -18.05
N PRO A 93 1.90 10.08 -17.30
CA PRO A 93 1.87 11.47 -17.76
C PRO A 93 2.66 11.71 -19.03
N GLU A 94 3.81 11.06 -19.19
CA GLU A 94 4.67 11.20 -20.37
C GLU A 94 4.02 10.69 -21.67
N LEU A 95 2.99 9.84 -21.55
CA LEU A 95 2.19 9.38 -22.67
C LEU A 95 0.83 10.08 -22.78
N GLY A 96 0.51 10.94 -21.80
CA GLY A 96 -0.79 11.62 -21.72
C GLY A 96 -1.97 10.66 -21.52
N ARG A 97 -1.73 9.44 -21.02
CA ARG A 97 -2.75 8.40 -20.85
C ARG A 97 -2.64 7.65 -19.54
N GLY A 98 -3.72 6.98 -19.15
CA GLY A 98 -3.75 6.08 -18.01
C GLY A 98 -4.40 4.76 -18.38
N PHE A 99 -4.26 3.78 -17.48
CA PHE A 99 -4.86 2.46 -17.60
C PHE A 99 -5.62 2.12 -16.33
N SER A 100 -6.82 1.54 -16.46
CA SER A 100 -7.56 0.95 -15.35
C SER A 100 -7.65 -0.56 -15.49
N THR A 101 -7.89 -1.24 -14.37
CA THR A 101 -8.24 -2.67 -14.36
C THR A 101 -9.71 -2.82 -14.02
N ASN A 102 -10.49 -3.44 -14.90
CA ASN A 102 -11.95 -3.55 -14.78
C ASN A 102 -12.33 -5.02 -14.54
N GLY A 103 -12.36 -5.43 -13.27
CA GLY A 103 -12.53 -6.83 -12.88
C GLY A 103 -13.80 -7.48 -13.42
N LYS A 104 -14.92 -6.75 -13.52
CA LYS A 104 -16.19 -7.30 -13.98
C LYS A 104 -16.29 -7.57 -15.48
N GLU A 105 -15.37 -7.05 -16.28
CA GLU A 105 -15.39 -7.24 -17.73
C GLU A 105 -14.11 -7.87 -18.29
N SER A 106 -13.14 -8.18 -17.41
CA SER A 106 -11.82 -8.73 -17.78
C SER A 106 -11.11 -7.88 -18.83
N LYS A 107 -11.08 -6.56 -18.59
CA LYS A 107 -10.46 -5.58 -19.47
C LYS A 107 -9.64 -4.54 -18.71
N ALA A 108 -8.72 -3.91 -19.41
CA ALA A 108 -8.09 -2.65 -19.02
C ALA A 108 -8.62 -1.52 -19.89
N SER A 109 -9.13 -0.43 -19.30
CA SER A 109 -9.45 0.78 -20.06
C SER A 109 -8.20 1.59 -20.34
N VAL A 110 -8.15 2.21 -21.52
CA VAL A 110 -7.15 3.19 -21.91
C VAL A 110 -7.80 4.57 -21.83
N VAL A 111 -7.24 5.45 -21.03
CA VAL A 111 -7.83 6.75 -20.69
C VAL A 111 -6.93 7.88 -21.16
N ASP A 112 -7.50 8.91 -21.75
CA ASP A 112 -6.82 10.18 -22.02
C ASP A 112 -6.82 11.03 -20.74
N LEU A 113 -5.63 11.37 -20.22
CA LEU A 113 -5.49 12.10 -18.94
C LEU A 113 -5.93 13.56 -19.00
N LYS A 114 -6.03 14.14 -20.20
CA LYS A 114 -6.49 15.53 -20.38
C LYS A 114 -8.01 15.63 -20.32
N THR A 115 -8.69 14.70 -20.99
CA THR A 115 -10.16 14.70 -21.10
C THR A 115 -10.83 13.81 -20.06
N LEU A 116 -10.08 12.89 -19.41
CA LEU A 116 -10.56 11.86 -18.51
C LEU A 116 -11.54 10.88 -19.19
N GLN A 117 -11.46 10.74 -20.51
CA GLN A 117 -12.33 9.86 -21.27
C GLN A 117 -11.64 8.54 -21.59
N THR A 118 -12.39 7.44 -21.48
CA THR A 118 -11.95 6.13 -21.99
C THR A 118 -11.90 6.19 -23.50
N THR A 119 -10.71 5.95 -24.08
CA THR A 119 -10.45 6.00 -25.51
C THR A 119 -10.40 4.60 -26.15
N GLY A 120 -10.33 3.56 -25.34
CA GLY A 120 -10.31 2.17 -25.79
C GLY A 120 -10.24 1.21 -24.63
N LYS A 121 -10.40 -0.08 -24.91
CA LYS A 121 -10.28 -1.15 -23.92
C LYS A 121 -9.41 -2.28 -24.48
N VAL A 122 -8.64 -2.91 -23.63
CA VAL A 122 -7.73 -4.02 -23.94
C VAL A 122 -8.21 -5.25 -23.17
N ASP A 123 -8.31 -6.39 -23.84
CA ASP A 123 -8.66 -7.66 -23.20
C ASP A 123 -7.51 -8.11 -22.27
N THR A 124 -7.87 -8.60 -21.10
CA THR A 124 -6.95 -9.12 -20.08
C THR A 124 -7.32 -10.57 -19.72
N GLY A 125 -6.66 -11.12 -18.71
CA GLY A 125 -7.16 -12.33 -18.05
C GLY A 125 -8.35 -12.02 -17.14
N GLU A 126 -8.87 -13.07 -16.49
CA GLU A 126 -10.05 -12.98 -15.64
C GLU A 126 -9.76 -12.20 -14.36
N ASN A 127 -10.68 -11.27 -14.02
CA ASN A 127 -10.62 -10.40 -12.85
C ASN A 127 -9.28 -9.67 -12.73
N PRO A 128 -8.95 -8.75 -13.67
CA PRO A 128 -7.77 -7.89 -13.55
C PRO A 128 -7.89 -7.00 -12.32
N ASP A 129 -6.85 -6.99 -11.50
CA ASP A 129 -6.81 -6.36 -10.19
C ASP A 129 -5.72 -5.29 -10.14
N ALA A 130 -4.55 -5.58 -9.58
CA ALA A 130 -3.44 -4.64 -9.56
C ALA A 130 -2.86 -4.38 -10.95
N LEU A 131 -2.22 -3.22 -11.12
CA LEU A 131 -1.42 -2.90 -12.28
C LEU A 131 -0.20 -2.07 -11.90
N VAL A 132 0.89 -2.24 -12.66
CA VAL A 132 2.08 -1.40 -12.54
C VAL A 132 2.62 -1.04 -13.93
N TYR A 133 3.34 0.06 -14.01
CA TYR A 133 3.97 0.53 -15.24
C TYR A 133 5.50 0.41 -15.16
N ASP A 134 6.10 -0.25 -16.14
CA ASP A 134 7.56 -0.26 -16.34
C ASP A 134 7.95 0.83 -17.37
N PRO A 135 8.47 1.99 -16.90
CA PRO A 135 8.87 3.07 -17.80
C PRO A 135 10.10 2.69 -18.65
N GLY A 136 10.90 1.71 -18.24
CA GLY A 136 12.05 1.24 -18.98
C GLY A 136 11.68 0.57 -20.31
N ARG A 137 10.48 -0.01 -20.37
CA ARG A 137 9.95 -0.69 -21.55
C ARG A 137 8.70 -0.06 -22.12
N SER A 138 8.11 0.92 -21.42
CA SER A 138 6.80 1.48 -21.72
C SER A 138 5.72 0.39 -21.72
N GLU A 139 5.73 -0.48 -20.73
CA GLU A 139 4.81 -1.61 -20.60
C GLU A 139 3.99 -1.51 -19.31
N VAL A 140 2.70 -1.79 -19.42
CA VAL A 140 1.79 -1.93 -18.27
C VAL A 140 1.59 -3.42 -18.00
N TYR A 141 1.83 -3.84 -16.77
CA TYR A 141 1.59 -5.19 -16.27
C TYR A 141 0.26 -5.16 -15.52
N VAL A 142 -0.73 -5.87 -16.03
CA VAL A 142 -2.06 -6.02 -15.43
C VAL A 142 -2.12 -7.41 -14.80
N PHE A 143 -2.34 -7.48 -13.50
CA PHE A 143 -2.38 -8.73 -12.74
C PHE A 143 -3.82 -9.24 -12.67
N ASN A 144 -4.04 -10.44 -13.22
CA ASN A 144 -5.36 -11.05 -13.34
C ASN A 144 -5.54 -12.02 -12.16
N HIS A 145 -6.20 -11.55 -11.10
CA HIS A 145 -6.32 -12.29 -9.83
C HIS A 145 -6.91 -13.69 -10.04
N SER A 146 -8.11 -13.79 -10.60
CA SER A 146 -8.75 -15.08 -10.88
C SER A 146 -8.14 -15.82 -12.07
N GLY A 147 -7.54 -15.08 -13.00
CA GLY A 147 -6.85 -15.64 -14.17
C GLY A 147 -5.46 -16.21 -13.87
N ASN A 148 -4.92 -16.05 -12.67
CA ASN A 148 -3.60 -16.55 -12.24
C ASN A 148 -2.47 -16.19 -13.23
N SER A 149 -2.52 -14.96 -13.77
CA SER A 149 -1.64 -14.51 -14.85
C SER A 149 -1.39 -13.00 -14.80
N ALA A 150 -0.41 -12.53 -15.56
CA ALA A 150 -0.25 -11.12 -15.85
C ALA A 150 -0.40 -10.88 -17.35
N THR A 151 -1.21 -9.90 -17.75
CA THR A 151 -1.29 -9.39 -19.13
C THR A 151 -0.35 -8.21 -19.25
N VAL A 152 0.60 -8.28 -20.20
CA VAL A 152 1.54 -7.19 -20.50
C VAL A 152 1.03 -6.40 -21.69
N ILE A 153 0.88 -5.09 -21.54
CA ILE A 153 0.33 -4.19 -22.54
C ILE A 153 1.41 -3.15 -22.90
N ASP A 154 1.71 -3.00 -24.18
CA ASP A 154 2.50 -1.86 -24.66
C ASP A 154 1.71 -0.56 -24.43
N ALA A 155 2.23 0.31 -23.57
CA ALA A 155 1.51 1.50 -23.13
C ALA A 155 1.31 2.55 -24.26
N LYS A 156 2.14 2.52 -25.32
CA LYS A 156 2.06 3.46 -26.45
C LYS A 156 0.99 3.04 -27.45
N THR A 157 0.91 1.74 -27.72
CA THR A 157 0.00 1.20 -28.76
C THR A 157 -1.27 0.62 -28.19
N ALA A 158 -1.36 0.44 -26.85
CA ALA A 158 -2.44 -0.24 -26.15
C ALA A 158 -2.69 -1.67 -26.70
N LYS A 159 -1.64 -2.40 -27.03
CA LYS A 159 -1.73 -3.78 -27.52
C LYS A 159 -1.12 -4.74 -26.51
N VAL A 160 -1.75 -5.89 -26.34
CA VAL A 160 -1.17 -6.98 -25.56
C VAL A 160 0.09 -7.48 -26.25
N VAL A 161 1.20 -7.53 -25.53
CA VAL A 161 2.49 -8.05 -26.01
C VAL A 161 2.83 -9.41 -25.43
N SER A 162 2.28 -9.74 -24.26
CA SER A 162 2.49 -11.04 -23.62
C SER A 162 1.41 -11.34 -22.59
N THR A 163 1.22 -12.62 -22.29
CA THR A 163 0.50 -13.10 -21.12
C THR A 163 1.41 -14.06 -20.35
N ILE A 164 1.64 -13.79 -19.08
CA ILE A 164 2.59 -14.50 -18.22
C ILE A 164 1.81 -15.35 -17.22
N PRO A 165 1.89 -16.70 -17.26
CA PRO A 165 1.33 -17.54 -16.20
C PRO A 165 2.05 -17.29 -14.87
N LEU A 166 1.29 -17.01 -13.80
CA LEU A 166 1.84 -16.76 -12.47
C LEU A 166 1.68 -17.98 -11.53
N GLY A 167 0.73 -18.86 -11.83
CA GLY A 167 0.56 -20.11 -11.08
C GLY A 167 -0.12 -19.96 -9.74
N GLY A 168 -0.74 -18.83 -9.47
CA GLY A 168 -1.52 -18.51 -8.27
C GLY A 168 -2.12 -17.12 -8.40
N SER A 169 -2.88 -16.68 -7.39
CA SER A 169 -3.63 -15.43 -7.36
C SER A 169 -2.69 -14.23 -7.13
N PRO A 170 -2.41 -13.41 -8.19
CA PRO A 170 -1.58 -12.23 -8.01
C PRO A 170 -2.35 -11.12 -7.28
N GLU A 171 -1.65 -10.42 -6.39
CA GLU A 171 -2.07 -9.24 -5.68
C GLU A 171 -1.20 -8.03 -6.08
N PHE A 172 -0.71 -7.27 -5.13
CA PHE A 172 0.08 -6.08 -5.39
C PHE A 172 1.44 -6.39 -6.04
N ALA A 173 1.95 -5.43 -6.82
CA ALA A 173 3.22 -5.56 -7.50
C ALA A 173 4.09 -4.30 -7.38
N ALA A 174 5.39 -4.46 -7.60
CA ALA A 174 6.37 -3.38 -7.61
C ALA A 174 7.35 -3.54 -8.77
N VAL A 175 7.86 -2.42 -9.30
CA VAL A 175 8.78 -2.39 -10.44
C VAL A 175 10.19 -2.03 -9.98
N ASP A 176 11.16 -2.88 -10.30
CA ASP A 176 12.59 -2.58 -10.23
C ASP A 176 13.11 -2.33 -11.64
N ARG A 177 13.09 -1.07 -12.02
CA ARG A 177 13.57 -0.63 -13.33
C ARG A 177 15.06 -0.94 -13.55
N ALA A 178 15.86 -0.83 -12.50
CA ALA A 178 17.31 -1.01 -12.60
C ALA A 178 17.68 -2.48 -12.88
N ALA A 179 16.97 -3.42 -12.25
CA ALA A 179 17.17 -4.84 -12.46
C ALA A 179 16.35 -5.41 -13.64
N GLY A 180 15.46 -4.63 -14.26
CA GLY A 180 14.52 -5.10 -15.27
C GLY A 180 13.60 -6.19 -14.72
N ARG A 181 12.98 -5.92 -13.57
CA ARG A 181 12.11 -6.86 -12.82
C ARG A 181 10.79 -6.21 -12.45
N VAL A 182 9.77 -7.04 -12.45
CA VAL A 182 8.51 -6.77 -11.75
C VAL A 182 8.34 -7.86 -10.70
N TYR A 183 8.11 -7.44 -9.46
CA TYR A 183 7.80 -8.33 -8.34
C TYR A 183 6.31 -8.33 -8.10
N CYS A 184 5.74 -9.48 -7.80
CA CYS A 184 4.30 -9.60 -7.52
C CYS A 184 4.07 -10.60 -6.39
N ASN A 185 3.22 -10.22 -5.43
CA ASN A 185 2.69 -11.13 -4.42
C ASN A 185 1.78 -12.16 -5.08
N ILE A 186 1.93 -13.42 -4.69
CA ILE A 186 1.01 -14.51 -5.03
C ILE A 186 0.38 -14.97 -3.73
N GLU A 187 -0.81 -14.44 -3.45
CA GLU A 187 -1.46 -14.53 -2.14
C GLU A 187 -1.68 -15.97 -1.71
N ASP A 188 -2.38 -16.76 -2.52
CA ASP A 188 -2.75 -18.16 -2.24
C ASP A 188 -1.55 -19.13 -2.14
N LYS A 189 -0.33 -18.68 -2.49
CA LYS A 189 0.91 -19.45 -2.38
C LYS A 189 1.85 -18.93 -1.29
N SER A 190 1.53 -17.80 -0.67
CA SER A 190 2.41 -17.13 0.28
C SER A 190 3.83 -16.93 -0.25
N GLU A 191 3.93 -16.41 -1.48
CA GLU A 191 5.20 -16.16 -2.17
C GLU A 191 5.21 -14.82 -2.91
N VAL A 192 6.41 -14.33 -3.22
CA VAL A 192 6.66 -13.28 -4.21
C VAL A 192 7.26 -13.90 -5.44
N VAL A 193 6.77 -13.56 -6.62
CA VAL A 193 7.40 -13.93 -7.89
C VAL A 193 8.20 -12.77 -8.46
N ALA A 194 9.34 -13.05 -9.09
CA ALA A 194 10.11 -12.11 -9.87
C ALA A 194 9.90 -12.38 -11.35
N ILE A 195 9.44 -11.38 -12.08
CA ILE A 195 9.19 -11.42 -13.54
C ILE A 195 10.34 -10.68 -14.24
N ASP A 196 10.97 -11.32 -15.22
CA ASP A 196 11.93 -10.68 -16.11
C ASP A 196 11.16 -9.89 -17.18
N THR A 197 11.34 -8.56 -17.20
CA THR A 197 10.57 -7.68 -18.09
C THR A 197 11.00 -7.79 -19.56
N THR A 198 12.21 -8.28 -19.82
CA THR A 198 12.69 -8.51 -21.21
C THR A 198 12.16 -9.83 -21.78
N LYS A 199 12.06 -10.87 -20.94
CA LYS A 199 11.64 -12.20 -21.34
C LYS A 199 10.15 -12.46 -21.16
N HIS A 200 9.45 -11.55 -20.47
CA HIS A 200 8.05 -11.70 -20.07
C HIS A 200 7.77 -13.07 -19.43
N LYS A 201 8.56 -13.41 -18.40
CA LYS A 201 8.38 -14.68 -17.68
C LYS A 201 8.83 -14.61 -16.23
N VAL A 202 8.22 -15.43 -15.39
CA VAL A 202 8.66 -15.66 -14.02
C VAL A 202 10.06 -16.31 -14.06
N VAL A 203 11.00 -15.72 -13.34
CA VAL A 203 12.39 -16.19 -13.22
C VAL A 203 12.76 -16.64 -11.81
N ALA A 204 11.96 -16.25 -10.82
CA ALA A 204 12.13 -16.73 -9.45
C ALA A 204 10.80 -16.73 -8.71
N ARG A 205 10.72 -17.56 -7.64
CA ARG A 205 9.63 -17.65 -6.69
C ARG A 205 10.21 -17.74 -5.30
N TRP A 206 9.75 -16.92 -4.40
CA TRP A 206 10.32 -16.78 -3.07
C TRP A 206 9.22 -16.87 -2.01
N PRO A 207 9.23 -17.90 -1.15
CA PRO A 207 8.35 -17.98 0.01
C PRO A 207 8.56 -16.76 0.91
N VAL A 208 7.47 -16.18 1.40
CA VAL A 208 7.51 -15.04 2.34
C VAL A 208 7.54 -15.49 3.80
N ALA A 209 7.61 -16.79 4.08
CA ALA A 209 7.61 -17.30 5.45
C ALA A 209 8.65 -16.57 6.33
N PRO A 210 8.25 -16.14 7.57
CA PRO A 210 7.06 -16.54 8.32
C PRO A 210 5.78 -15.76 8.00
N GLY A 211 5.77 -14.87 7.00
CA GLY A 211 4.56 -14.22 6.48
C GLY A 211 3.64 -15.21 5.76
N GLU A 212 2.35 -14.94 5.74
CA GLU A 212 1.32 -15.73 5.07
C GLU A 212 0.37 -14.82 4.31
N GLU A 213 -0.06 -15.25 3.12
CA GLU A 213 -1.04 -14.54 2.28
C GLU A 213 -0.64 -13.05 2.06
N PRO A 214 0.47 -12.77 1.35
CA PRO A 214 0.94 -11.41 1.12
C PRO A 214 -0.01 -10.67 0.17
N SER A 215 -0.50 -9.49 0.58
CA SER A 215 -1.38 -8.64 -0.21
C SER A 215 -0.64 -7.37 -0.69
N GLY A 216 -0.38 -6.39 0.19
CA GLY A 216 0.39 -5.20 -0.18
C GLY A 216 1.88 -5.48 -0.44
N LEU A 217 2.48 -4.77 -1.42
CA LEU A 217 3.91 -4.88 -1.73
C LEU A 217 4.49 -3.48 -2.00
N ALA A 218 5.64 -3.18 -1.40
CA ALA A 218 6.42 -1.99 -1.69
C ALA A 218 7.89 -2.35 -1.96
N PHE A 219 8.63 -1.45 -2.59
CA PHE A 219 10.02 -1.67 -2.98
C PHE A 219 10.90 -0.49 -2.61
N ASP A 220 12.06 -0.77 -1.99
CA ASP A 220 13.18 0.15 -1.81
C ASP A 220 14.22 -0.12 -2.91
N PRO A 221 14.38 0.80 -3.87
CA PRO A 221 15.36 0.64 -4.94
C PRO A 221 16.81 0.85 -4.46
N ALA A 222 17.03 1.58 -3.36
CA ALA A 222 18.38 1.90 -2.87
C ALA A 222 19.05 0.70 -2.20
N HIS A 223 18.32 -0.04 -1.38
CA HIS A 223 18.84 -1.20 -0.69
C HIS A 223 18.35 -2.53 -1.26
N HIS A 224 17.55 -2.50 -2.34
CA HIS A 224 16.98 -3.68 -2.97
C HIS A 224 16.14 -4.51 -1.98
N ARG A 225 15.17 -3.86 -1.32
CA ARG A 225 14.27 -4.49 -0.35
C ARG A 225 12.83 -4.45 -0.80
N LEU A 226 12.16 -5.58 -0.65
CA LEU A 226 10.71 -5.69 -0.83
C LEU A 226 10.05 -5.74 0.55
N PHE A 227 8.94 -5.06 0.71
CA PHE A 227 8.13 -5.05 1.93
C PHE A 227 6.76 -5.63 1.59
N ALA A 228 6.54 -6.87 2.01
CA ALA A 228 5.28 -7.59 1.80
C ALA A 228 4.43 -7.54 3.08
N GLY A 229 3.25 -6.95 2.99
CA GLY A 229 2.25 -6.95 4.06
C GLY A 229 1.43 -8.23 3.99
N CYS A 230 1.46 -9.04 5.06
CA CYS A 230 0.88 -10.37 5.10
C CYS A 230 -0.35 -10.43 6.02
N GLN A 231 -1.35 -11.27 5.67
CA GLN A 231 -2.62 -11.36 6.40
C GLN A 231 -2.47 -11.90 7.82
N ASN A 232 -1.39 -12.64 8.11
CA ASN A 232 -1.04 -13.06 9.47
C ASN A 232 -0.43 -11.93 10.33
N LYS A 233 -0.70 -10.65 10.01
CA LYS A 233 -0.31 -9.45 10.76
C LYS A 233 1.19 -9.22 10.82
N MET A 234 1.84 -9.45 9.72
CA MET A 234 3.29 -9.33 9.61
C MET A 234 3.67 -8.57 8.33
N MET A 235 4.58 -7.63 8.45
CA MET A 235 5.34 -7.11 7.31
C MET A 235 6.64 -7.91 7.22
N VAL A 236 6.90 -8.48 6.05
CA VAL A 236 8.13 -9.21 5.75
C VAL A 236 9.00 -8.37 4.84
N MET A 237 10.26 -8.18 5.21
CA MET A 237 11.26 -7.52 4.38
C MET A 237 12.14 -8.58 3.71
N LEU A 238 12.17 -8.59 2.37
CA LEU A 238 12.95 -9.53 1.57
C LEU A 238 14.04 -8.81 0.78
N ASP A 239 15.15 -9.49 0.57
CA ASP A 239 16.15 -9.09 -0.42
C ASP A 239 15.63 -9.40 -1.84
N SER A 240 15.52 -8.38 -2.70
CA SER A 240 14.89 -8.51 -4.02
C SER A 240 15.75 -9.22 -5.06
N GLY A 241 17.02 -9.49 -4.76
CA GLY A 241 17.91 -10.27 -5.62
C GLY A 241 17.85 -11.76 -5.35
N SER A 242 17.72 -12.15 -4.08
CA SER A 242 17.77 -13.54 -3.64
C SER A 242 16.45 -14.10 -3.12
N GLY A 243 15.49 -13.23 -2.77
CA GLY A 243 14.23 -13.58 -2.11
C GLY A 243 14.39 -13.97 -0.65
N LYS A 244 15.57 -13.78 -0.07
CA LYS A 244 15.81 -14.08 1.34
C LYS A 244 15.02 -13.12 2.24
N VAL A 245 14.23 -13.63 3.16
CA VAL A 245 13.65 -12.84 4.24
C VAL A 245 14.75 -12.35 5.17
N VAL A 246 14.88 -11.05 5.34
CA VAL A 246 15.96 -10.42 6.12
C VAL A 246 15.46 -9.81 7.43
N ALA A 247 14.21 -9.37 7.49
CA ALA A 247 13.58 -8.87 8.71
C ALA A 247 12.06 -9.00 8.66
N THR A 248 11.41 -8.83 9.80
CA THR A 248 9.96 -8.78 9.94
C THR A 248 9.56 -7.70 10.94
N ALA A 249 8.33 -7.18 10.79
CA ALA A 249 7.73 -6.28 11.77
C ALA A 249 6.25 -6.63 11.96
N PRO A 250 5.69 -6.50 13.19
CA PRO A 250 4.25 -6.68 13.39
C PRO A 250 3.46 -5.52 12.77
N ILE A 251 2.30 -5.84 12.18
CA ILE A 251 1.35 -4.87 11.60
C ILE A 251 -0.07 -5.16 12.10
N GLY A 252 -1.02 -4.30 11.73
CA GLY A 252 -2.45 -4.52 11.98
C GLY A 252 -3.02 -5.70 11.19
N SER A 253 -4.33 -5.95 11.34
CA SER A 253 -5.03 -6.99 10.60
C SER A 253 -5.75 -6.46 9.35
N GLY A 254 -5.86 -7.31 8.32
CA GLY A 254 -6.50 -6.95 7.07
C GLY A 254 -5.68 -5.92 6.28
N VAL A 255 -4.38 -6.16 6.17
CA VAL A 255 -3.49 -5.36 5.33
C VAL A 255 -3.86 -5.56 3.87
N ASP A 256 -3.88 -4.47 3.10
CA ASP A 256 -4.22 -4.49 1.68
C ASP A 256 -3.33 -3.56 0.84
N GLY A 257 -2.59 -2.68 1.48
CA GLY A 257 -1.66 -1.79 0.81
C GLY A 257 -0.36 -1.59 1.59
N CYS A 258 0.76 -1.56 0.86
CA CYS A 258 2.07 -1.15 1.35
C CYS A 258 2.62 -0.01 0.49
N ALA A 259 3.38 0.87 1.10
CA ALA A 259 4.12 1.93 0.42
C ALA A 259 5.51 2.07 1.06
N PHE A 260 6.46 2.62 0.31
CA PHE A 260 7.79 2.92 0.81
C PHE A 260 8.20 4.34 0.41
N ASP A 261 8.75 5.08 1.34
CA ASP A 261 9.26 6.42 1.13
C ASP A 261 10.80 6.39 1.17
N ASP A 262 11.40 6.48 -0.01
CA ASP A 262 12.86 6.42 -0.20
C ASP A 262 13.61 7.51 0.58
N ALA A 263 13.04 8.70 0.68
CA ALA A 263 13.71 9.83 1.34
C ALA A 263 13.75 9.67 2.85
N THR A 264 12.73 9.03 3.42
CA THR A 264 12.62 8.83 4.86
C THR A 264 12.94 7.41 5.31
N GLN A 265 13.08 6.47 4.36
CA GLN A 265 13.29 5.05 4.63
C GLN A 265 12.16 4.47 5.51
N LEU A 266 10.92 4.90 5.25
CA LEU A 266 9.74 4.45 5.95
C LEU A 266 8.90 3.53 5.07
N ALA A 267 8.61 2.35 5.58
CA ALA A 267 7.64 1.42 5.02
C ALA A 267 6.30 1.58 5.74
N PHE A 268 5.22 1.58 4.98
CA PHE A 268 3.85 1.72 5.48
C PHE A 268 3.05 0.47 5.15
N ALA A 269 2.26 -0.01 6.10
CA ALA A 269 1.24 -1.04 5.88
C ALA A 269 -0.09 -0.53 6.39
N SER A 270 -1.04 -0.31 5.47
CA SER A 270 -2.40 0.11 5.80
C SER A 270 -3.30 -1.10 6.03
N CYS A 271 -4.01 -1.10 7.16
CA CYS A 271 -4.75 -2.24 7.66
C CYS A 271 -6.22 -1.90 7.88
N GLY A 272 -7.11 -2.79 7.47
CA GLY A 272 -8.56 -2.62 7.55
C GLY A 272 -9.10 -2.55 8.99
N ASP A 273 -8.31 -2.93 9.98
CA ASP A 273 -8.68 -2.82 11.40
C ASP A 273 -8.68 -1.38 11.93
N GLY A 274 -8.21 -0.42 11.14
CA GLY A 274 -8.13 0.99 11.52
C GLY A 274 -6.75 1.40 12.01
N THR A 275 -5.71 0.72 11.54
CA THR A 275 -4.33 1.08 11.82
C THR A 275 -3.50 1.18 10.54
N THR A 276 -2.46 2.01 10.57
CA THR A 276 -1.36 1.98 9.59
C THR A 276 -0.07 1.83 10.37
N THR A 277 0.63 0.73 10.14
CA THR A 277 1.96 0.54 10.73
C THR A 277 2.99 1.28 9.88
N ILE A 278 3.79 2.11 10.52
CA ILE A 278 4.93 2.81 9.94
C ILE A 278 6.18 2.16 10.50
N ALA A 279 6.94 1.49 9.65
CA ALA A 279 8.18 0.82 10.02
C ALA A 279 9.37 1.54 9.39
N LYS A 280 10.42 1.72 10.15
CA LYS A 280 11.69 2.31 9.70
C LYS A 280 12.62 1.19 9.25
N GLU A 281 13.10 1.26 8.03
CA GLU A 281 14.28 0.52 7.61
C GLU A 281 15.51 1.22 8.22
N GLU A 282 15.96 0.74 9.38
CA GLU A 282 17.13 1.33 10.08
C GLU A 282 18.44 0.96 9.39
N THR A 283 18.50 -0.24 8.85
CA THR A 283 19.53 -0.77 7.97
C THR A 283 18.90 -1.73 6.96
N PRO A 284 19.62 -2.12 5.88
CA PRO A 284 19.11 -3.12 4.94
C PRO A 284 18.74 -4.49 5.55
N GLU A 285 19.16 -4.75 6.80
CA GLU A 285 18.85 -5.99 7.55
C GLU A 285 17.98 -5.74 8.79
N LYS A 286 17.56 -4.49 9.05
CA LYS A 286 16.83 -4.17 10.28
C LYS A 286 15.61 -3.30 10.01
N LEU A 287 14.45 -3.82 10.33
CA LEU A 287 13.16 -3.16 10.26
C LEU A 287 12.60 -2.97 11.67
N ALA A 288 12.21 -1.78 12.05
CA ALA A 288 11.66 -1.46 13.37
C ALA A 288 10.35 -0.67 13.24
N VAL A 289 9.33 -1.04 14.01
CA VAL A 289 8.08 -0.26 14.07
C VAL A 289 8.39 1.08 14.72
N ALA A 290 8.16 2.12 13.96
CA ALA A 290 8.34 3.50 14.36
C ALA A 290 7.08 4.10 14.97
N GLN A 291 5.95 3.76 14.38
CA GLN A 291 4.64 4.24 14.83
C GLN A 291 3.55 3.25 14.40
N THR A 292 2.59 3.00 15.27
CA THR A 292 1.28 2.47 14.89
C THR A 292 0.31 3.65 14.87
N LEU A 293 0.00 4.12 13.67
CA LEU A 293 -0.90 5.24 13.45
C LEU A 293 -2.34 4.75 13.51
N LEU A 294 -3.16 5.38 14.36
CA LEU A 294 -4.60 5.11 14.37
C LEU A 294 -5.24 5.81 13.18
N THR A 295 -5.94 5.03 12.37
CA THR A 295 -6.70 5.47 11.21
C THR A 295 -8.19 5.11 11.38
N GLU A 296 -8.96 5.05 10.31
CA GLU A 296 -10.32 4.54 10.39
C GLU A 296 -10.39 3.07 9.97
N ARG A 297 -11.31 2.32 10.58
CA ARG A 297 -11.65 0.98 10.09
C ARG A 297 -11.99 1.08 8.61
N SER A 298 -11.53 0.12 7.83
CA SER A 298 -11.63 0.10 6.37
C SER A 298 -10.56 0.86 5.58
N ALA A 299 -9.74 1.69 6.19
CA ALA A 299 -8.63 2.40 5.53
C ALA A 299 -7.48 1.42 5.21
N ARG A 300 -7.72 0.48 4.28
CA ARG A 300 -6.83 -0.66 4.00
C ARG A 300 -5.88 -0.43 2.83
N THR A 301 -6.27 0.39 1.85
CA THR A 301 -5.41 0.75 0.71
C THR A 301 -4.74 2.10 0.93
N ILE A 302 -3.59 2.32 0.30
CA ILE A 302 -2.72 3.47 0.56
C ILE A 302 -2.06 3.96 -0.72
N ALA A 303 -1.93 5.27 -0.85
CA ALA A 303 -0.97 5.90 -1.75
C ALA A 303 -0.05 6.82 -0.97
N LEU A 304 1.21 6.91 -1.38
CA LEU A 304 2.22 7.83 -0.87
C LEU A 304 2.54 8.87 -1.93
N ASP A 305 2.55 10.13 -1.54
CA ASP A 305 3.14 11.20 -2.33
C ASP A 305 4.57 11.47 -1.83
N PRO A 306 5.60 11.04 -2.55
CA PRO A 306 6.99 11.19 -2.11
C PRO A 306 7.44 12.66 -2.08
N SER A 307 6.76 13.57 -2.77
CA SER A 307 7.10 14.99 -2.78
C SER A 307 6.72 15.71 -1.48
N THR A 308 5.68 15.24 -0.81
CA THR A 308 5.16 15.80 0.44
C THR A 308 5.29 14.87 1.63
N HIS A 309 5.72 13.62 1.42
CA HIS A 309 5.75 12.53 2.40
C HIS A 309 4.36 12.25 3.02
N ARG A 310 3.28 12.57 2.30
CA ARG A 310 1.92 12.33 2.77
C ARG A 310 1.40 11.00 2.28
N ILE A 311 0.64 10.34 3.13
CA ILE A 311 -0.10 9.13 2.78
C ILE A 311 -1.59 9.43 2.71
N TYR A 312 -2.24 8.79 1.78
CA TYR A 312 -3.65 8.97 1.44
C TYR A 312 -4.35 7.63 1.54
N LEU A 313 -5.37 7.58 2.41
CA LEU A 313 -6.11 6.35 2.72
C LEU A 313 -7.61 6.59 2.49
N PRO A 314 -8.23 5.93 1.52
CA PRO A 314 -9.68 5.95 1.39
C PRO A 314 -10.32 5.13 2.52
N ALA A 315 -11.41 5.65 3.08
CA ALA A 315 -12.18 4.99 4.12
C ALA A 315 -13.67 5.32 4.00
N ALA A 316 -14.53 4.38 4.39
CA ALA A 316 -15.96 4.60 4.48
C ALA A 316 -16.55 3.93 5.73
N LYS A 317 -17.74 4.36 6.12
CA LYS A 317 -18.49 3.73 7.20
C LYS A 317 -19.24 2.52 6.66
N PHE A 318 -19.37 1.50 7.51
CA PHE A 318 -20.19 0.33 7.23
C PHE A 318 -21.47 0.34 8.07
N GLU A 319 -22.54 -0.18 7.49
CA GLU A 319 -23.77 -0.44 8.23
C GLU A 319 -23.49 -1.50 9.32
N PRO A 320 -24.14 -1.39 10.49
CA PRO A 320 -24.08 -2.46 11.47
C PRO A 320 -24.57 -3.78 10.89
N THR A 321 -23.77 -4.83 10.97
CA THR A 321 -24.18 -6.18 10.56
C THR A 321 -24.63 -6.98 11.77
N ALA A 322 -25.79 -7.64 11.67
CA ALA A 322 -26.17 -8.65 12.63
C ALA A 322 -25.18 -9.83 12.60
N PRO A 323 -24.93 -10.48 13.74
CA PRO A 323 -24.14 -11.71 13.75
C PRO A 323 -24.73 -12.73 12.79
N ALA A 324 -23.88 -13.40 12.01
CA ALA A 324 -24.31 -14.46 11.12
C ALA A 324 -24.90 -15.63 11.94
N PRO A 325 -25.98 -16.26 11.49
CA PRO A 325 -26.50 -17.47 12.10
C PRO A 325 -25.41 -18.57 12.15
N PRO A 326 -25.42 -19.44 13.16
CA PRO A 326 -24.45 -20.53 13.26
C PRO A 326 -24.41 -21.36 11.95
N GLY A 327 -23.24 -21.57 11.38
CA GLY A 327 -23.02 -22.35 10.16
C GLY A 327 -23.18 -21.57 8.83
N THR A 328 -23.40 -20.26 8.88
CA THR A 328 -23.41 -19.40 7.68
C THR A 328 -22.23 -18.43 7.69
N SER A 329 -21.67 -18.14 6.52
CA SER A 329 -20.64 -17.10 6.38
C SER A 329 -21.24 -15.73 6.64
N GLN A 330 -20.49 -14.87 7.34
CA GLN A 330 -20.91 -13.49 7.57
C GLN A 330 -20.96 -12.73 6.24
N GLN A 331 -22.09 -12.09 5.95
CA GLN A 331 -22.21 -11.22 4.79
C GLN A 331 -21.26 -10.04 4.93
N ARG A 332 -20.66 -9.62 3.82
CA ARG A 332 -19.85 -8.40 3.81
C ARG A 332 -20.72 -7.23 4.23
N PRO A 333 -20.27 -6.41 5.20
CA PRO A 333 -21.04 -5.25 5.66
C PRO A 333 -21.27 -4.29 4.47
N LYS A 334 -22.48 -3.72 4.40
CA LYS A 334 -22.80 -2.70 3.39
C LYS A 334 -22.14 -1.39 3.75
N ILE A 335 -21.66 -0.67 2.73
CA ILE A 335 -21.12 0.67 2.89
C ILE A 335 -22.29 1.64 3.06
N VAL A 336 -22.17 2.55 4.02
CA VAL A 336 -23.13 3.66 4.20
C VAL A 336 -22.98 4.61 3.01
N PRO A 337 -24.02 4.82 2.19
CA PRO A 337 -23.96 5.71 1.04
C PRO A 337 -23.45 7.10 1.39
N GLY A 338 -22.59 7.67 0.55
CA GLY A 338 -22.03 9.00 0.76
C GLY A 338 -20.95 9.11 1.85
N SER A 339 -20.59 8.00 2.52
CA SER A 339 -19.62 8.04 3.62
C SER A 339 -18.16 7.91 3.17
N LEU A 340 -17.89 7.63 1.90
CA LEU A 340 -16.52 7.51 1.39
C LEU A 340 -15.80 8.85 1.49
N LYS A 341 -14.61 8.82 2.06
CA LYS A 341 -13.71 9.97 2.20
C LYS A 341 -12.27 9.53 2.03
N LEU A 342 -11.40 10.49 1.77
CA LEU A 342 -9.97 10.31 1.73
C LEU A 342 -9.35 10.92 2.97
N LEU A 343 -8.64 10.12 3.76
CA LEU A 343 -7.88 10.54 4.92
C LEU A 343 -6.46 10.91 4.46
N VAL A 344 -5.98 12.08 4.83
CA VAL A 344 -4.64 12.57 4.50
C VAL A 344 -3.82 12.64 5.78
N TYR A 345 -2.78 11.83 5.87
CA TYR A 345 -1.83 11.87 6.97
C TYR A 345 -0.46 12.32 6.47
N GLY A 346 0.32 12.91 7.33
CA GLY A 346 1.69 13.30 7.01
C GLY A 346 2.52 13.52 8.26
N PRO A 347 3.82 13.73 8.11
CA PRO A 347 4.70 14.01 9.25
C PRO A 347 4.30 15.31 9.94
N GLY A 348 4.29 15.31 11.25
CA GLY A 348 4.18 16.54 12.05
C GLY A 348 5.38 17.44 11.81
N GLU A 349 5.25 18.74 12.10
CA GLU A 349 6.41 19.61 12.18
C GLU A 349 7.40 19.04 13.21
N ALA A 350 8.70 19.02 12.87
CA ALA A 350 9.72 18.72 13.86
C ALA A 350 9.55 19.72 15.01
N ALA A 351 9.48 19.22 16.24
CA ALA A 351 9.47 20.11 17.39
C ALA A 351 10.73 20.96 17.32
N ASN A 352 10.58 22.26 17.11
CA ASN A 352 11.69 23.20 17.23
C ASN A 352 12.28 23.05 18.63
N ARG A 353 13.48 22.54 18.74
CA ARG A 353 14.25 22.46 19.99
C ARG A 353 15.11 23.70 20.12
#